data_5385bb1399aabfa4b364562b5dd3bd8c
#
_entry.id   5385bb1399aabfa4b364562b5dd3bd8c
#
_cell.length_a   1.000
_cell.length_b   1.000
_cell.length_c   1.000
_cell.angle_alpha   90.00
_cell.angle_beta   90.00
_cell.angle_gamma   90.00
#
_symmetry.space_group_name_H-M   'P 1'
#
loop_
_entity.id
_entity.type
_entity.pdbx_description
1 polymer ?
#
loop_
_entity_poly.entity_id
_entity_poly.type
_entity_poly.pdbx_seq_one_letter_code
_entity_poly.pdbx_strand_id
1 'polypeptide(L)'
;RRWAAGCALYSFGAGVKANLLLSAPALLLLLLKAGGPRFAASRVALCAAIQLALGWPFLRANPRAYIIGAFGGFGDLKHKWTVNWKFLPPELFLSKRFALPLLALHLLVLGALAARRWCAAEGGLARAWRGSARPLHAEHIVGLLLTCNFVGVAFWRSLHFQFYTWYFHAMPLLLWRAPLPTAARLAVLAALEFSFSYWLDPVEGTSTPLSSAVLQLAHAVALAALWRAPPGRTFEGEKAS
;
A
#
# COMPACT_ATOMS: atom_id res chain seq x y z
N ARG A 1 -14.06 10.90 16.12
CA ARG A 1 -13.50 9.60 15.67
C ARG A 1 -12.52 9.05 16.68
N ARG A 2 -12.46 7.72 16.77
CA ARG A 2 -11.60 7.01 17.75
C ARG A 2 -10.20 6.77 17.16
N TRP A 3 -9.47 7.84 16.83
CA TRP A 3 -8.14 7.75 16.19
C TRP A 3 -7.11 6.97 17.00
N ALA A 4 -7.11 7.11 18.34
CA ALA A 4 -6.19 6.37 19.18
C ALA A 4 -6.39 4.85 19.06
N ALA A 5 -7.66 4.39 19.11
CA ALA A 5 -7.99 2.98 18.95
C ALA A 5 -7.61 2.48 17.54
N GLY A 6 -7.89 3.28 16.48
CA GLY A 6 -7.49 2.93 15.12
C GLY A 6 -5.97 2.79 14.96
N CYS A 7 -5.19 3.73 15.52
CA CYS A 7 -3.72 3.64 15.51
C CYS A 7 -3.20 2.46 16.32
N ALA A 8 -3.83 2.16 17.46
CA ALA A 8 -3.44 1.00 18.26
C ALA A 8 -3.66 -0.32 17.51
N LEU A 9 -4.84 -0.49 16.90
CA LEU A 9 -5.15 -1.67 16.07
C LEU A 9 -4.24 -1.78 14.86
N TYR A 10 -3.98 -0.65 14.19
CA TYR A 10 -3.05 -0.59 13.06
C TYR A 10 -1.64 -1.03 13.48
N SER A 11 -1.14 -0.48 14.58
CA SER A 11 0.19 -0.83 15.08
C SER A 11 0.26 -2.29 15.49
N PHE A 12 -0.75 -2.81 16.19
CA PHE A 12 -0.80 -4.22 16.54
C PHE A 12 -0.77 -5.12 15.29
N GLY A 13 -1.59 -4.80 14.28
CA GLY A 13 -1.60 -5.51 13.00
C GLY A 13 -0.25 -5.44 12.27
N ALA A 14 0.44 -4.29 12.31
CA ALA A 14 1.78 -4.16 11.73
C ALA A 14 2.82 -5.03 12.44
N GLY A 15 2.67 -5.23 13.76
CA GLY A 15 3.49 -6.17 14.53
C GLY A 15 3.23 -7.63 14.15
N VAL A 16 2.01 -7.98 13.71
CA VAL A 16 1.69 -9.32 13.18
C VAL A 16 2.24 -9.49 11.77
N LYS A 17 2.08 -8.49 10.91
CA LYS A 17 2.55 -8.55 9.51
C LYS A 17 2.95 -7.17 9.01
N ALA A 18 4.22 -7.00 8.71
CA ALA A 18 4.82 -5.72 8.32
C ALA A 18 4.27 -5.12 7.00
N ASN A 19 3.54 -5.90 6.18
CA ASN A 19 2.92 -5.37 4.95
C ASN A 19 1.91 -4.24 5.21
N LEU A 20 1.31 -4.15 6.41
CA LEU A 20 0.45 -3.02 6.76
C LEU A 20 1.18 -1.68 6.67
N LEU A 21 2.52 -1.68 6.81
CA LEU A 21 3.34 -0.47 6.65
C LEU A 21 3.24 0.14 5.24
N LEU A 22 2.77 -0.61 4.24
CA LEU A 22 2.47 -0.06 2.91
C LEU A 22 1.39 1.02 2.95
N SER A 23 0.50 0.99 3.92
CA SER A 23 -0.52 2.04 4.14
C SER A 23 -0.08 3.14 5.13
N ALA A 24 1.12 3.06 5.71
CA ALA A 24 1.63 4.05 6.66
C ALA A 24 1.69 5.50 6.12
N PRO A 25 2.09 5.75 4.85
CA PRO A 25 2.06 7.10 4.29
C PRO A 25 0.65 7.71 4.28
N ALA A 26 -0.37 6.91 3.92
CA ALA A 26 -1.76 7.37 3.96
C ALA A 26 -2.25 7.59 5.40
N LEU A 27 -1.90 6.71 6.34
CA LEU A 27 -2.24 6.89 7.75
C LEU A 27 -1.64 8.20 8.29
N LEU A 28 -0.37 8.46 8.03
CA LEU A 28 0.29 9.71 8.44
C LEU A 28 -0.43 10.93 7.85
N LEU A 29 -0.75 10.90 6.55
CA LEU A 29 -1.48 11.98 5.90
C LEU A 29 -2.87 12.19 6.53
N LEU A 30 -3.61 11.13 6.81
CA LEU A 30 -4.92 11.18 7.46
C LEU A 30 -4.83 11.77 8.87
N LEU A 31 -3.80 11.43 9.63
CA LEU A 31 -3.57 12.00 10.97
C LEU A 31 -3.24 13.50 10.90
N LEU A 32 -2.43 13.90 9.92
CA LEU A 32 -2.15 15.31 9.66
C LEU A 32 -3.42 16.07 9.29
N LYS A 33 -4.23 15.53 8.38
CA LYS A 33 -5.53 16.12 7.98
C LYS A 33 -6.51 16.21 9.14
N ALA A 34 -6.51 15.23 10.04
CA ALA A 34 -7.47 15.17 11.16
C ALA A 34 -7.15 16.12 12.31
N GLY A 35 -5.87 16.46 12.55
CA GLY A 35 -5.53 17.26 13.72
C GLY A 35 -4.16 17.93 13.68
N GLY A 36 -3.51 17.95 12.50
CA GLY A 36 -2.23 18.61 12.30
C GLY A 36 -1.03 17.85 12.89
N PRO A 37 0.19 18.44 12.87
CA PRO A 37 1.42 17.73 13.14
C PRO A 37 1.56 17.24 14.59
N ARG A 38 1.11 18.02 15.57
CA ARG A 38 1.16 17.60 16.98
C ARG A 38 0.27 16.39 17.24
N PHE A 39 -0.93 16.38 16.66
CA PHE A 39 -1.85 15.26 16.74
C PHE A 39 -1.25 14.03 16.06
N ALA A 40 -0.74 14.16 14.84
CA ALA A 40 -0.10 13.08 14.12
C ALA A 40 1.08 12.50 14.91
N ALA A 41 1.97 13.34 15.42
CA ALA A 41 3.10 12.91 16.25
C ALA A 41 2.67 12.09 17.47
N SER A 42 1.61 12.53 18.18
CA SER A 42 1.10 11.79 19.34
C SER A 42 0.55 10.41 18.97
N ARG A 43 -0.06 10.25 17.78
CA ARG A 43 -0.59 8.95 17.31
C ARG A 43 0.53 8.04 16.80
N VAL A 44 1.52 8.60 16.12
CA VAL A 44 2.74 7.86 15.72
C VAL A 44 3.52 7.39 16.94
N ALA A 45 3.66 8.25 17.98
CA ALA A 45 4.28 7.85 19.24
C ALA A 45 3.53 6.69 19.94
N LEU A 46 2.18 6.71 19.90
CA LEU A 46 1.38 5.58 20.38
C LEU A 46 1.69 4.29 19.59
N CYS A 47 1.76 4.37 18.26
CA CYS A 47 2.12 3.22 17.44
C CYS A 47 3.52 2.70 17.80
N ALA A 48 4.50 3.59 17.94
CA ALA A 48 5.87 3.22 18.32
C ALA A 48 5.93 2.59 19.72
N ALA A 49 5.21 3.13 20.70
CA ALA A 49 5.15 2.57 22.05
C ALA A 49 4.58 1.13 22.04
N ILE A 50 3.55 0.86 21.23
CA ILE A 50 3.00 -0.50 21.09
C ILE A 50 4.05 -1.44 20.47
N GLN A 51 4.78 -1.02 19.41
CA GLN A 51 5.83 -1.85 18.82
C GLN A 51 6.97 -2.13 19.78
N LEU A 52 7.37 -1.12 20.57
CA LEU A 52 8.38 -1.30 21.61
C LEU A 52 7.90 -2.27 22.70
N ALA A 53 6.63 -2.16 23.12
CA ALA A 53 6.07 -3.07 24.12
C ALA A 53 6.02 -4.51 23.59
N LEU A 54 5.58 -4.73 22.36
CA LEU A 54 5.54 -6.05 21.73
C LEU A 54 6.94 -6.63 21.51
N GLY A 55 7.89 -5.79 21.10
CA GLY A 55 9.28 -6.18 20.84
C GLY A 55 10.15 -6.27 22.09
N TRP A 56 9.68 -5.76 23.25
CA TRP A 56 10.50 -5.61 24.46
C TRP A 56 11.19 -6.89 24.93
N PRO A 57 10.52 -8.06 25.02
CA PRO A 57 11.18 -9.29 25.43
C PRO A 57 12.36 -9.67 24.54
N PHE A 58 12.20 -9.49 23.23
CA PHE A 58 13.22 -9.81 22.21
C PHE A 58 14.36 -8.79 22.22
N LEU A 59 14.03 -7.51 22.34
CA LEU A 59 15.02 -6.43 22.44
C LEU A 59 15.87 -6.58 23.69
N ARG A 60 15.27 -7.01 24.81
CA ARG A 60 16.01 -7.26 26.05
C ARG A 60 16.91 -8.49 25.96
N ALA A 61 16.47 -9.54 25.25
CA ALA A 61 17.23 -10.79 25.13
C ALA A 61 18.40 -10.65 24.14
N ASN A 62 18.12 -10.18 22.91
CA ASN A 62 19.15 -9.97 21.88
C ASN A 62 18.66 -8.92 20.84
N PRO A 63 18.93 -7.62 21.05
CA PRO A 63 18.44 -6.56 20.17
C PRO A 63 18.95 -6.70 18.73
N ARG A 64 20.22 -7.14 18.56
CA ARG A 64 20.79 -7.30 17.22
C ARG A 64 20.10 -8.41 16.42
N ALA A 65 19.87 -9.57 17.04
CA ALA A 65 19.17 -10.68 16.38
C ALA A 65 17.73 -10.31 16.07
N TYR A 66 17.04 -9.58 16.99
CA TYR A 66 15.68 -9.11 16.77
C TYR A 66 15.58 -8.16 15.57
N ILE A 67 16.46 -7.14 15.49
CA ILE A 67 16.47 -6.17 14.39
C ILE A 67 16.82 -6.86 13.06
N ILE A 68 17.83 -7.74 13.05
CA ILE A 68 18.19 -8.50 11.85
C ILE A 68 17.03 -9.41 11.43
N GLY A 69 16.38 -10.11 12.35
CA GLY A 69 15.23 -10.97 12.07
C GLY A 69 14.03 -10.20 11.54
N ALA A 70 13.77 -9.01 12.10
CA ALA A 70 12.64 -8.17 11.68
C ALA A 70 12.86 -7.51 10.31
N PHE A 71 14.08 -7.11 9.97
CA PHE A 71 14.38 -6.30 8.80
C PHE A 71 15.41 -6.93 7.84
N GLY A 72 16.17 -7.92 8.27
CA GLY A 72 17.25 -8.54 7.48
C GLY A 72 16.79 -9.45 6.36
N GLY A 73 15.56 -9.97 6.43
CA GLY A 73 14.97 -10.85 5.41
C GLY A 73 14.71 -10.20 4.05
N PHE A 74 14.92 -8.89 3.93
CA PHE A 74 14.86 -8.17 2.65
C PHE A 74 16.07 -8.43 1.74
N GLY A 75 17.11 -9.14 2.21
CA GLY A 75 18.35 -9.42 1.46
C GLY A 75 18.29 -10.61 0.51
N ASP A 76 17.52 -11.64 0.82
CA ASP A 76 17.51 -12.91 0.06
C ASP A 76 16.37 -12.97 -0.98
N LEU A 77 16.33 -11.96 -1.86
CA LEU A 77 15.38 -11.97 -2.96
C LEU A 77 15.74 -13.04 -3.98
N LYS A 78 14.82 -13.97 -4.23
CA LYS A 78 14.98 -15.01 -5.24
C LYS A 78 14.06 -14.73 -6.42
N HIS A 79 14.67 -14.53 -7.61
CA HIS A 79 13.91 -14.33 -8.85
C HIS A 79 12.96 -15.52 -9.13
N LYS A 80 13.32 -16.73 -8.71
CA LYS A 80 12.49 -17.92 -8.86
C LYS A 80 11.05 -17.71 -8.31
N TRP A 81 10.91 -17.05 -7.17
CA TRP A 81 9.62 -16.92 -6.47
C TRP A 81 8.86 -15.63 -6.77
N THR A 82 9.41 -14.74 -7.63
CA THR A 82 8.71 -13.50 -7.97
C THR A 82 7.54 -13.75 -8.91
N VAL A 83 6.38 -13.14 -8.59
CA VAL A 83 5.17 -13.20 -9.43
C VAL A 83 5.11 -12.02 -10.41
N ASN A 84 5.69 -10.89 -10.04
CA ASN A 84 5.44 -9.61 -10.70
C ASN A 84 6.52 -9.14 -11.69
N TRP A 85 7.70 -9.73 -11.71
CA TRP A 85 8.82 -9.29 -12.57
C TRP A 85 9.54 -10.46 -13.25
N LYS A 86 8.86 -11.57 -13.49
CA LYS A 86 9.45 -12.78 -14.05
C LYS A 86 10.00 -12.61 -15.47
N PHE A 87 9.56 -11.59 -16.18
CA PHE A 87 10.05 -11.25 -17.52
C PHE A 87 11.39 -10.48 -17.52
N LEU A 88 11.90 -10.09 -16.34
CA LEU A 88 13.20 -9.46 -16.22
C LEU A 88 14.32 -10.51 -16.06
N PRO A 89 15.51 -10.27 -16.64
CA PRO A 89 16.67 -11.10 -16.32
C PRO A 89 16.99 -11.07 -14.82
N PRO A 90 17.38 -12.22 -14.22
CA PRO A 90 17.67 -12.31 -12.77
C PRO A 90 18.67 -11.26 -12.29
N GLU A 91 19.72 -11.00 -13.08
CA GLU A 91 20.79 -10.05 -12.77
C GLU A 91 20.24 -8.62 -12.64
N LEU A 92 19.34 -8.22 -13.53
CA LEU A 92 18.69 -6.93 -13.48
C LEU A 92 17.72 -6.86 -12.29
N PHE A 93 16.88 -7.87 -12.11
CA PHE A 93 15.94 -7.96 -11.00
C PHE A 93 16.62 -7.84 -9.64
N LEU A 94 17.79 -8.49 -9.45
CA LEU A 94 18.56 -8.45 -8.20
C LEU A 94 19.36 -7.15 -8.02
N SER A 95 19.49 -6.34 -9.06
CA SER A 95 20.35 -5.15 -9.05
C SER A 95 19.71 -3.95 -8.35
N LYS A 96 20.56 -3.03 -7.87
CA LYS A 96 20.12 -1.70 -7.40
C LYS A 96 19.62 -0.84 -8.56
N ARG A 97 20.05 -1.10 -9.83
CA ARG A 97 19.60 -0.38 -11.03
C ARG A 97 18.11 -0.58 -11.29
N PHE A 98 17.53 -1.67 -10.85
CA PHE A 98 16.08 -1.91 -10.88
C PHE A 98 15.40 -1.42 -9.60
N ALA A 99 15.97 -1.74 -8.43
CA ALA A 99 15.34 -1.45 -7.14
C ALA A 99 15.15 0.04 -6.86
N LEU A 100 16.16 0.88 -7.17
CA LEU A 100 16.10 2.30 -6.85
C LEU A 100 15.10 3.08 -7.73
N PRO A 101 15.05 2.92 -9.07
CA PRO A 101 14.01 3.53 -9.89
C PRO A 101 12.59 3.06 -9.51
N LEU A 102 12.42 1.79 -9.16
CA LEU A 102 11.12 1.27 -8.71
C LEU A 102 10.65 1.95 -7.41
N LEU A 103 11.56 2.10 -6.44
CA LEU A 103 11.28 2.84 -5.21
C LEU A 103 11.00 4.33 -5.49
N ALA A 104 11.79 4.96 -6.35
CA ALA A 104 11.59 6.36 -6.73
C ALA A 104 10.21 6.56 -7.39
N LEU A 105 9.83 5.69 -8.30
CA LEU A 105 8.51 5.72 -8.96
C LEU A 105 7.38 5.50 -7.95
N HIS A 106 7.53 4.57 -7.00
CA HIS A 106 6.58 4.37 -5.90
C HIS A 106 6.35 5.67 -5.12
N LEU A 107 7.44 6.31 -4.67
CA LEU A 107 7.36 7.56 -3.90
C LEU A 107 6.79 8.72 -4.73
N LEU A 108 7.14 8.82 -6.00
CA LEU A 108 6.59 9.82 -6.92
C LEU A 108 5.08 9.66 -7.11
N VAL A 109 4.60 8.44 -7.30
CA VAL A 109 3.15 8.15 -7.44
C VAL A 109 2.41 8.50 -6.15
N LEU A 110 2.93 8.10 -4.98
CA LEU A 110 2.34 8.46 -3.69
C LEU A 110 2.31 9.98 -3.48
N GLY A 111 3.43 10.66 -3.77
CA GLY A 111 3.53 12.11 -3.66
C GLY A 111 2.56 12.85 -4.61
N ALA A 112 2.44 12.37 -5.85
CA ALA A 112 1.52 12.92 -6.82
C ALA A 112 0.05 12.72 -6.41
N LEU A 113 -0.32 11.52 -5.91
CA LEU A 113 -1.65 11.26 -5.37
C LEU A 113 -1.95 12.16 -4.17
N ALA A 114 -1.01 12.28 -3.23
CA ALA A 114 -1.17 13.15 -2.06
C ALA A 114 -1.38 14.61 -2.47
N ALA A 115 -0.52 15.14 -3.35
CA ALA A 115 -0.55 16.53 -3.75
C ALA A 115 -1.77 16.90 -4.60
N ARG A 116 -2.15 16.04 -5.56
CA ARG A 116 -3.13 16.40 -6.59
C ARG A 116 -4.51 15.78 -6.39
N ARG A 117 -4.62 14.72 -5.57
CA ARG A 117 -5.87 13.98 -5.39
C ARG A 117 -6.34 13.98 -3.95
N TRP A 118 -5.49 13.50 -3.04
CA TRP A 118 -5.89 13.26 -1.66
C TRP A 118 -6.05 14.52 -0.81
N CYS A 119 -5.32 15.58 -1.15
CA CYS A 119 -5.40 16.89 -0.46
C CYS A 119 -6.11 17.97 -1.27
N ALA A 120 -6.79 17.60 -2.35
CA ALA A 120 -7.48 18.57 -3.20
C ALA A 120 -8.60 19.32 -2.46
N ALA A 121 -9.39 18.62 -1.65
CA ALA A 121 -10.49 19.20 -0.89
C ALA A 121 -10.05 20.22 0.18
N GLU A 122 -8.82 20.08 0.70
CA GLU A 122 -8.23 21.05 1.63
C GLU A 122 -7.60 22.24 0.89
N GLY A 123 -7.45 22.17 -0.41
CA GLY A 123 -6.74 23.16 -1.21
C GLY A 123 -5.22 22.94 -1.19
N GLY A 124 -4.77 21.68 -1.05
CA GLY A 124 -3.39 21.23 -1.19
C GLY A 124 -2.74 20.76 0.10
N LEU A 125 -1.53 20.20 -0.06
CA LEU A 125 -0.73 19.61 1.04
C LEU A 125 -0.46 20.56 2.20
N ALA A 126 -0.12 21.81 1.91
CA ALA A 126 0.21 22.80 2.95
C ALA A 126 -0.98 23.10 3.88
N ARG A 127 -2.19 23.08 3.34
CA ARG A 127 -3.41 23.26 4.15
C ARG A 127 -3.78 21.97 4.88
N ALA A 128 -3.70 20.82 4.22
CA ALA A 128 -3.91 19.52 4.83
C ALA A 128 -2.97 19.28 6.03
N TRP A 129 -1.73 19.76 5.95
CA TRP A 129 -0.76 19.69 7.05
C TRP A 129 -1.21 20.39 8.33
N ARG A 130 -1.96 21.50 8.22
CA ARG A 130 -2.44 22.25 9.39
C ARG A 130 -3.52 21.55 10.17
N GLY A 131 -4.13 20.55 9.57
CA GLY A 131 -5.30 19.83 10.12
C GLY A 131 -6.60 20.59 9.89
N SER A 132 -7.71 19.87 10.07
CA SER A 132 -9.08 20.39 9.92
C SER A 132 -9.91 20.09 11.17
N ALA A 133 -10.78 21.02 11.56
CA ALA A 133 -11.79 20.78 12.58
C ALA A 133 -12.93 19.89 12.07
N ARG A 134 -13.09 19.77 10.73
CA ARG A 134 -14.12 18.94 10.11
C ARG A 134 -13.74 17.45 10.18
N PRO A 135 -14.65 16.58 10.64
CA PRO A 135 -14.38 15.13 10.66
C PRO A 135 -14.21 14.57 9.24
N LEU A 136 -13.19 13.75 9.05
CA LEU A 136 -12.97 13.06 7.77
C LEU A 136 -14.04 11.99 7.55
N HIS A 137 -14.54 11.86 6.34
CA HIS A 137 -15.51 10.84 5.97
C HIS A 137 -14.90 9.43 5.98
N ALA A 138 -15.68 8.41 6.35
CA ALA A 138 -15.18 7.03 6.45
C ALA A 138 -14.65 6.50 5.12
N GLU A 139 -15.35 6.78 4.01
CA GLU A 139 -14.92 6.38 2.67
C GLU A 139 -13.58 6.99 2.27
N HIS A 140 -13.33 8.25 2.66
CA HIS A 140 -12.05 8.90 2.40
C HIS A 140 -10.91 8.19 3.14
N ILE A 141 -11.12 7.89 4.44
CA ILE A 141 -10.13 7.20 5.27
C ILE A 141 -9.79 5.83 4.67
N VAL A 142 -10.81 5.00 4.42
CA VAL A 142 -10.65 3.66 3.87
C VAL A 142 -10.04 3.71 2.47
N GLY A 143 -10.55 4.61 1.61
CA GLY A 143 -10.05 4.77 0.25
C GLY A 143 -8.57 5.14 0.18
N LEU A 144 -8.10 6.06 1.04
CA LEU A 144 -6.68 6.42 1.09
C LEU A 144 -5.81 5.25 1.56
N LEU A 145 -6.20 4.60 2.65
CA LEU A 145 -5.44 3.47 3.21
C LEU A 145 -5.30 2.34 2.18
N LEU A 146 -6.40 1.94 1.55
CA LEU A 146 -6.39 0.85 0.57
C LEU A 146 -5.68 1.23 -0.73
N THR A 147 -5.85 2.47 -1.23
CA THR A 147 -5.11 2.93 -2.42
C THR A 147 -3.61 2.98 -2.14
N CYS A 148 -3.20 3.50 -0.99
CA CYS A 148 -1.79 3.55 -0.60
C CYS A 148 -1.18 2.15 -0.50
N ASN A 149 -1.89 1.21 0.14
CA ASN A 149 -1.48 -0.19 0.19
C ASN A 149 -1.33 -0.79 -1.21
N PHE A 150 -2.31 -0.58 -2.09
CA PHE A 150 -2.27 -1.06 -3.47
C PHE A 150 -1.09 -0.47 -4.26
N VAL A 151 -0.84 0.85 -4.15
CA VAL A 151 0.34 1.47 -4.75
C VAL A 151 1.62 0.80 -4.25
N GLY A 152 1.74 0.56 -2.94
CA GLY A 152 2.88 -0.14 -2.36
C GLY A 152 3.07 -1.54 -2.93
N VAL A 153 1.99 -2.31 -3.11
CA VAL A 153 2.03 -3.65 -3.72
C VAL A 153 2.40 -3.58 -5.20
N ALA A 154 1.82 -2.66 -5.97
CA ALA A 154 2.09 -2.53 -7.40
C ALA A 154 3.58 -2.23 -7.71
N PHE A 155 4.24 -1.47 -6.82
CA PHE A 155 5.68 -1.17 -6.92
C PHE A 155 6.56 -2.07 -6.04
N TRP A 156 6.00 -3.15 -5.48
CA TRP A 156 6.79 -4.07 -4.67
C TRP A 156 7.81 -4.82 -5.51
N ARG A 157 9.05 -4.90 -5.03
CA ARG A 157 10.16 -5.49 -5.79
C ARG A 157 9.97 -6.98 -6.06
N SER A 158 9.41 -7.74 -5.13
CA SER A 158 9.18 -9.18 -5.30
C SER A 158 7.89 -9.59 -4.61
N LEU A 159 6.84 -9.83 -5.38
CA LEU A 159 5.63 -10.44 -4.87
C LEU A 159 5.75 -11.95 -4.92
N HIS A 160 5.38 -12.61 -3.84
CA HIS A 160 5.19 -14.05 -3.78
C HIS A 160 3.70 -14.36 -3.84
N PHE A 161 3.31 -15.59 -4.14
CA PHE A 161 1.89 -16.00 -4.27
C PHE A 161 1.05 -15.60 -3.06
N GLN A 162 1.55 -15.82 -1.86
CA GLN A 162 0.86 -15.45 -0.63
C GLN A 162 0.59 -13.94 -0.48
N PHE A 163 1.31 -13.08 -1.22
CA PHE A 163 1.14 -11.63 -1.15
C PHE A 163 -0.11 -11.16 -1.90
N TYR A 164 -0.76 -12.04 -2.66
CA TYR A 164 -2.08 -11.80 -3.21
C TYR A 164 -3.09 -11.39 -2.11
N THR A 165 -3.00 -12.02 -0.93
CA THR A 165 -3.85 -11.70 0.23
C THR A 165 -3.65 -10.28 0.77
N TRP A 166 -2.56 -9.59 0.42
CA TRP A 166 -2.29 -8.24 0.92
C TRP A 166 -3.21 -7.18 0.33
N TYR A 167 -3.81 -7.44 -0.83
CA TYR A 167 -4.56 -6.41 -1.53
C TYR A 167 -5.79 -6.90 -2.32
N PHE A 168 -5.92 -8.20 -2.63
CA PHE A 168 -7.02 -8.69 -3.48
C PHE A 168 -8.40 -8.31 -2.93
N HIS A 169 -8.57 -8.37 -1.61
CA HIS A 169 -9.82 -8.01 -0.92
C HIS A 169 -10.18 -6.53 -1.07
N ALA A 170 -9.21 -5.66 -1.31
CA ALA A 170 -9.42 -4.23 -1.52
C ALA A 170 -9.75 -3.89 -2.99
N MET A 171 -9.34 -4.73 -3.93
CA MET A 171 -9.47 -4.44 -5.36
C MET A 171 -10.91 -4.23 -5.84
N PRO A 172 -11.92 -5.01 -5.42
CA PRO A 172 -13.31 -4.72 -5.77
C PRO A 172 -13.72 -3.30 -5.37
N LEU A 173 -13.48 -2.91 -4.12
CA LEU A 173 -13.80 -1.56 -3.65
C LEU A 173 -13.08 -0.47 -4.46
N LEU A 174 -11.79 -0.64 -4.72
CA LEU A 174 -10.97 0.33 -5.45
C LEU A 174 -11.43 0.46 -6.91
N LEU A 175 -11.69 -0.64 -7.59
CA LEU A 175 -12.13 -0.63 -8.98
C LEU A 175 -13.56 -0.07 -9.15
N TRP A 176 -14.46 -0.29 -8.17
CA TRP A 176 -15.80 0.28 -8.21
C TRP A 176 -15.82 1.80 -7.95
N ARG A 177 -14.78 2.34 -7.34
CA ARG A 177 -14.58 3.79 -7.20
C ARG A 177 -13.96 4.44 -8.44
N ALA A 178 -13.34 3.63 -9.31
CA ALA A 178 -12.70 4.11 -10.53
C ALA A 178 -13.70 4.25 -11.69
N PRO A 179 -13.51 5.21 -12.62
CA PRO A 179 -14.39 5.42 -13.77
C PRO A 179 -14.14 4.38 -14.87
N LEU A 180 -14.39 3.13 -14.55
CA LEU A 180 -14.27 1.99 -15.45
C LEU A 180 -15.64 1.37 -15.71
N PRO A 181 -15.94 0.88 -16.90
CA PRO A 181 -17.11 0.05 -17.14
C PRO A 181 -16.97 -1.30 -16.41
N THR A 182 -18.09 -1.91 -16.04
CA THR A 182 -18.10 -3.15 -15.25
C THR A 182 -17.27 -4.26 -15.89
N ALA A 183 -17.33 -4.41 -17.23
CA ALA A 183 -16.53 -5.40 -17.95
C ALA A 183 -15.01 -5.19 -17.73
N ALA A 184 -14.54 -3.93 -17.77
CA ALA A 184 -13.12 -3.64 -17.52
C ALA A 184 -12.71 -3.91 -16.04
N ARG A 185 -13.60 -3.62 -15.08
CA ARG A 185 -13.37 -3.95 -13.66
C ARG A 185 -13.20 -5.46 -13.46
N LEU A 186 -14.12 -6.24 -14.05
CA LEU A 186 -14.08 -7.70 -14.00
C LEU A 186 -12.86 -8.25 -14.73
N ALA A 187 -12.49 -7.68 -15.88
CA ALA A 187 -11.28 -8.08 -16.60
C ALA A 187 -10.00 -7.83 -15.78
N VAL A 188 -9.89 -6.69 -15.09
CA VAL A 188 -8.77 -6.44 -14.17
C VAL A 188 -8.75 -7.46 -13.03
N LEU A 189 -9.88 -7.74 -12.38
CA LEU A 189 -9.95 -8.74 -11.32
C LEU A 189 -9.56 -10.13 -11.82
N ALA A 190 -10.08 -10.54 -12.98
CA ALA A 190 -9.73 -11.81 -13.61
C ALA A 190 -8.23 -11.88 -13.96
N ALA A 191 -7.64 -10.79 -14.49
CA ALA A 191 -6.23 -10.72 -14.81
C ALA A 191 -5.34 -10.86 -13.56
N LEU A 192 -5.75 -10.25 -12.43
CA LEU A 192 -5.07 -10.42 -11.15
C LEU A 192 -5.14 -11.87 -10.67
N GLU A 193 -6.34 -12.46 -10.67
CA GLU A 193 -6.56 -13.84 -10.25
C GLU A 193 -5.75 -14.83 -11.09
N PHE A 194 -5.83 -14.73 -12.42
CA PHE A 194 -5.04 -15.58 -13.32
C PHE A 194 -3.54 -15.44 -13.12
N SER A 195 -3.04 -14.24 -12.87
CA SER A 195 -1.61 -13.99 -12.68
C SER A 195 -1.06 -14.67 -11.43
N PHE A 196 -1.88 -14.86 -10.39
CA PHE A 196 -1.47 -15.53 -9.16
C PHE A 196 -1.81 -17.02 -9.12
N SER A 197 -2.82 -17.48 -9.87
CA SER A 197 -3.39 -18.82 -9.67
C SER A 197 -3.25 -19.75 -10.87
N TYR A 198 -3.25 -19.25 -12.10
CA TYR A 198 -3.42 -20.10 -13.30
C TYR A 198 -2.24 -20.10 -14.27
N TRP A 199 -1.39 -19.07 -14.26
CA TRP A 199 -0.29 -18.91 -15.20
C TRP A 199 1.03 -19.44 -14.61
N LEU A 200 1.00 -20.65 -14.08
CA LEU A 200 2.17 -21.28 -13.46
C LEU A 200 3.00 -22.01 -14.52
N ASP A 201 4.32 -21.94 -14.36
CA ASP A 201 5.24 -22.80 -15.08
C ASP A 201 4.99 -24.27 -14.66
N PRO A 202 4.67 -25.17 -15.59
CA PRO A 202 4.30 -26.54 -15.26
C PRO A 202 5.47 -27.36 -14.70
N VAL A 203 6.73 -26.96 -14.97
CA VAL A 203 7.93 -27.65 -14.51
C VAL A 203 8.41 -27.09 -13.17
N GLU A 204 8.45 -25.76 -13.05
CA GLU A 204 8.97 -25.12 -11.83
C GLU A 204 7.90 -24.80 -10.79
N GLY A 205 6.62 -24.85 -11.14
CA GLY A 205 5.52 -24.44 -10.25
C GLY A 205 5.58 -22.97 -9.86
N THR A 206 6.13 -22.12 -10.72
CA THR A 206 6.31 -20.68 -10.49
C THR A 206 5.62 -19.85 -11.57
N SER A 207 5.60 -18.53 -11.41
CA SER A 207 5.06 -17.62 -12.43
C SER A 207 5.86 -17.66 -13.72
N THR A 208 5.19 -17.32 -14.81
CA THR A 208 5.79 -17.18 -16.15
C THR A 208 6.04 -15.69 -16.48
N PRO A 209 6.88 -15.39 -17.47
CA PRO A 209 7.01 -14.02 -17.97
C PRO A 209 5.68 -13.41 -18.40
N LEU A 210 4.81 -14.22 -19.03
CA LEU A 210 3.48 -13.77 -19.50
C LEU A 210 2.57 -13.43 -18.31
N SER A 211 2.47 -14.29 -17.30
CA SER A 211 1.64 -14.00 -16.12
C SER A 211 2.09 -12.73 -15.39
N SER A 212 3.40 -12.52 -15.28
CA SER A 212 3.96 -11.28 -14.70
C SER A 212 3.60 -10.05 -15.53
N ALA A 213 3.66 -10.13 -16.87
CA ALA A 213 3.30 -9.02 -17.74
C ALA A 213 1.80 -8.68 -17.63
N VAL A 214 0.93 -9.70 -17.59
CA VAL A 214 -0.52 -9.53 -17.36
C VAL A 214 -0.77 -8.86 -16.01
N LEU A 215 -0.06 -9.28 -14.95
CA LEU A 215 -0.17 -8.67 -13.62
C LEU A 215 0.20 -7.18 -13.64
N GLN A 216 1.33 -6.84 -14.26
CA GLN A 216 1.78 -5.46 -14.32
C GLN A 216 0.84 -4.58 -15.17
N LEU A 217 0.29 -5.12 -16.26
CA LEU A 217 -0.73 -4.42 -17.04
C LEU A 217 -1.99 -4.16 -16.20
N ALA A 218 -2.48 -5.16 -15.48
CA ALA A 218 -3.63 -5.02 -14.58
C ALA A 218 -3.38 -3.97 -13.49
N HIS A 219 -2.19 -3.97 -12.87
CA HIS A 219 -1.80 -2.94 -11.91
C HIS A 219 -1.74 -1.54 -12.54
N ALA A 220 -1.16 -1.41 -13.72
CA ALA A 220 -1.08 -0.12 -14.43
C ALA A 220 -2.47 0.42 -14.80
N VAL A 221 -3.38 -0.43 -15.30
CA VAL A 221 -4.76 -0.06 -15.59
C VAL A 221 -5.49 0.40 -14.33
N ALA A 222 -5.37 -0.36 -13.24
CA ALA A 222 -5.99 0.00 -11.96
C ALA A 222 -5.44 1.32 -11.40
N LEU A 223 -4.12 1.55 -11.43
CA LEU A 223 -3.49 2.81 -11.00
C LEU A 223 -3.97 4.00 -11.84
N ALA A 224 -3.99 3.85 -13.18
CA ALA A 224 -4.48 4.89 -14.09
C ALA A 224 -5.96 5.21 -13.86
N ALA A 225 -6.77 4.21 -13.57
CA ALA A 225 -8.18 4.37 -13.29
C ALA A 225 -8.41 5.05 -11.92
N LEU A 226 -7.66 4.67 -10.88
CA LEU A 226 -7.69 5.32 -9.57
C LEU A 226 -7.20 6.77 -9.62
N TRP A 227 -6.23 7.06 -10.47
CA TRP A 227 -5.82 8.44 -10.73
C TRP A 227 -6.95 9.30 -11.28
N ARG A 228 -7.82 8.74 -12.13
CA ARG A 228 -8.97 9.41 -12.73
C ARG A 228 -10.24 9.34 -11.86
N ALA A 229 -10.22 8.58 -10.77
CA ALA A 229 -11.38 8.42 -9.92
C ALA A 229 -11.91 9.79 -9.43
N PRO A 230 -13.22 10.03 -9.44
CA PRO A 230 -13.77 11.28 -8.92
C PRO A 230 -13.39 11.47 -7.46
N PRO A 231 -13.22 12.71 -6.99
CA PRO A 231 -13.02 12.96 -5.57
C PRO A 231 -14.27 12.48 -4.81
N GLY A 232 -14.08 11.50 -3.94
CA GLY A 232 -15.16 11.10 -3.01
C GLY A 232 -15.31 12.13 -1.89
N ARG A 233 -16.35 11.96 -1.06
CA ARG A 233 -16.57 12.79 0.12
C ARG A 233 -15.36 12.76 1.03
N THR A 234 -14.75 13.92 1.24
CA THR A 234 -13.57 14.03 2.13
C THR A 234 -14.00 14.26 3.58
N PHE A 235 -15.01 15.08 3.81
CA PHE A 235 -15.49 15.42 5.12
C PHE A 235 -16.92 14.94 5.35
N GLU A 236 -17.29 14.74 6.62
CA GLU A 236 -18.68 14.46 6.98
C GLU A 236 -19.58 15.64 6.64
N GLY A 237 -20.82 15.36 6.21
CA GLY A 237 -21.77 16.37 5.77
C GLY A 237 -21.63 16.84 4.31
N GLU A 238 -20.62 16.40 3.57
CA GLU A 238 -20.53 16.65 2.13
C GLU A 238 -21.52 15.76 1.37
N LYS A 239 -22.20 16.35 0.36
CA LYS A 239 -23.03 15.57 -0.57
C LYS A 239 -22.10 14.71 -1.46
N ALA A 240 -22.59 13.55 -1.89
CA ALA A 240 -21.90 12.78 -2.92
C ALA A 240 -21.94 13.59 -4.23
N SER A 241 -20.79 13.78 -4.84
CA SER A 241 -20.63 14.41 -6.17
C SER A 241 -20.89 13.38 -7.27
#